data_2cd01b5335443d8d9598f6ad838d97e8
#
_entry.id   2cd01b5335443d8d9598f6ad838d97e8
#
_cell.length_a   1.000
_cell.length_b   1.000
_cell.length_c   1.000
_cell.angle_alpha   90.00
_cell.angle_beta   90.00
_cell.angle_gamma   90.00
#
_symmetry.space_group_name_H-M   'P 1'
#
loop_
_entity.id
_entity.type
_entity.pdbx_description
1 polymer ?
#
loop_
_entity_poly.entity_id
_entity_poly.type
_entity_poly.pdbx_seq_one_letter_code
_entity_poly.pdbx_strand_id
1 'polypeptide(L)'
;MTSASLFFKLQKEDLKRRIWVIALLFLGFFFAYPVNLALIMENAANSQFAMYNGYTPLVDTGTPEYLAKVLEYKTKAVVDLVSYGNVMPLFLMVTAAVVIGAAGFVYLHNQKKVDFYHSLPVRREMLYLVYHVDGILILAVTYLIHLFSAYSGQLLHTA
;
A
#
# COMPACT_ATOMS: atom_id res chain seq x y z
N MET A 1 8.03 30.82 -18.36
CA MET A 1 7.46 29.58 -17.81
C MET A 1 6.93 29.89 -16.42
N THR A 2 5.70 29.52 -16.12
CA THR A 2 5.14 29.72 -14.78
C THR A 2 5.77 28.73 -13.79
N SER A 3 5.93 29.11 -12.54
CA SER A 3 6.48 28.26 -11.46
C SER A 3 5.74 26.91 -11.36
N ALA A 4 4.43 26.91 -11.59
CA ALA A 4 3.62 25.71 -11.59
C ALA A 4 3.96 24.73 -12.73
N SER A 5 4.20 25.22 -13.95
CA SER A 5 4.56 24.33 -15.07
C SER A 5 5.90 23.65 -14.88
N LEU A 6 6.82 24.33 -14.21
CA LEU A 6 8.14 23.79 -13.87
C LEU A 6 8.03 22.73 -12.75
N PHE A 7 7.19 22.97 -11.75
CA PHE A 7 6.89 22.00 -10.70
C PHE A 7 6.38 20.69 -11.28
N PHE A 8 5.35 20.71 -12.12
CA PHE A 8 4.80 19.48 -12.73
C PHE A 8 5.79 18.75 -13.64
N LYS A 9 6.68 19.47 -14.33
CA LYS A 9 7.73 18.83 -15.13
C LYS A 9 8.74 18.08 -14.24
N LEU A 10 9.18 18.70 -13.16
CA LEU A 10 10.09 18.08 -12.20
C LEU A 10 9.44 16.85 -11.55
N GLN A 11 8.18 16.96 -11.15
CA GLN A 11 7.40 15.87 -10.57
C GLN A 11 7.32 14.67 -11.52
N LYS A 12 6.99 14.90 -12.79
CA LYS A 12 6.92 13.86 -13.81
C LYS A 12 8.26 13.13 -14.00
N GLU A 13 9.37 13.86 -14.01
CA GLU A 13 10.71 13.27 -14.16
C GLU A 13 11.14 12.52 -12.89
N ASP A 14 10.76 12.98 -11.71
CA ASP A 14 11.05 12.25 -10.45
C ASP A 14 10.26 10.94 -10.37
N LEU A 15 8.97 10.95 -10.69
CA LEU A 15 8.13 9.75 -10.74
C LEU A 15 8.67 8.69 -11.71
N LYS A 16 9.13 9.11 -12.91
CA LYS A 16 9.76 8.18 -13.86
C LYS A 16 11.00 7.50 -13.30
N ARG A 17 11.81 8.23 -12.55
CA ARG A 17 13.02 7.68 -11.94
C ARG A 17 12.74 6.73 -10.80
N ARG A 18 11.61 6.88 -10.13
CA ARG A 18 11.18 6.04 -8.99
C ARG A 18 10.28 4.89 -9.39
N ILE A 19 10.08 4.64 -10.68
CA ILE A 19 9.14 3.60 -11.17
C ILE A 19 9.42 2.21 -10.57
N TRP A 20 10.69 1.87 -10.35
CA TRP A 20 11.08 0.62 -9.73
C TRP A 20 10.67 0.53 -8.24
N VAL A 21 10.74 1.66 -7.50
CA VAL A 21 10.28 1.74 -6.11
C VAL A 21 8.76 1.58 -6.07
N ILE A 22 8.06 2.24 -6.98
CA ILE A 22 6.60 2.14 -7.12
C ILE A 22 6.20 0.68 -7.40
N ALA A 23 6.88 0.01 -8.32
CA ALA A 23 6.62 -1.39 -8.65
C ALA A 23 6.85 -2.32 -7.46
N LEU A 24 7.94 -2.13 -6.71
CA LEU A 24 8.23 -2.89 -5.49
C LEU A 24 7.17 -2.68 -4.41
N LEU A 25 6.76 -1.43 -4.19
CA LEU A 25 5.71 -1.11 -3.23
C LEU A 25 4.38 -1.70 -3.63
N PHE A 26 4.02 -1.58 -4.91
CA PHE A 26 2.80 -2.17 -5.45
C PHE A 26 2.77 -3.67 -5.20
N LEU A 27 3.86 -4.38 -5.48
CA LEU A 27 4.00 -5.81 -5.22
C LEU A 27 3.89 -6.14 -3.72
N GLY A 28 4.56 -5.38 -2.86
CA GLY A 28 4.51 -5.58 -1.40
C GLY A 28 3.10 -5.40 -0.84
N PHE A 29 2.41 -4.34 -1.22
CA PHE A 29 1.03 -4.10 -0.80
C PHE A 29 0.05 -5.12 -1.40
N PHE A 30 0.31 -5.60 -2.61
CA PHE A 30 -0.49 -6.65 -3.24
C PHE A 30 -0.46 -7.95 -2.43
N PHE A 31 0.70 -8.37 -1.94
CA PHE A 31 0.80 -9.53 -1.06
C PHE A 31 0.22 -9.26 0.33
N ALA A 32 0.39 -8.06 0.87
CA ALA A 32 -0.07 -7.72 2.21
C ALA A 32 -1.60 -7.62 2.33
N TYR A 33 -2.30 -7.16 1.30
CA TYR A 33 -3.75 -6.94 1.36
C TYR A 33 -4.52 -7.98 0.53
N PRO A 34 -4.55 -7.94 -0.83
CA PRO A 34 -5.40 -8.85 -1.59
C PRO A 34 -5.05 -10.33 -1.39
N VAL A 35 -3.77 -10.68 -1.46
CA VAL A 35 -3.36 -12.08 -1.34
C VAL A 35 -3.56 -12.61 0.08
N ASN A 36 -3.21 -11.83 1.10
CA ASN A 36 -3.41 -12.22 2.49
C ASN A 36 -4.91 -12.40 2.81
N LEU A 37 -5.75 -11.47 2.32
CA LEU A 37 -7.20 -11.60 2.49
C LEU A 37 -7.74 -12.86 1.81
N ALA A 38 -7.31 -13.15 0.57
CA ALA A 38 -7.73 -14.37 -0.14
C ALA A 38 -7.34 -15.63 0.63
N LEU A 39 -6.11 -15.69 1.15
CA LEU A 39 -5.64 -16.80 1.97
C LEU A 39 -6.43 -16.96 3.28
N ILE A 40 -6.74 -15.86 3.95
CA ILE A 40 -7.57 -15.89 5.17
C ILE A 40 -8.97 -16.44 4.85
N MET A 41 -9.57 -15.99 3.76
CA MET A 41 -10.92 -16.44 3.37
C MET A 41 -10.95 -17.90 2.92
N GLU A 42 -9.95 -18.35 2.18
CA GLU A 42 -9.83 -19.75 1.74
C GLU A 42 -9.64 -20.71 2.93
N ASN A 43 -8.82 -20.30 3.91
CA ASN A 43 -8.52 -21.12 5.08
C ASN A 43 -9.51 -20.93 6.24
N ALA A 44 -10.56 -20.16 6.05
CA ALA A 44 -11.55 -19.86 7.11
C ALA A 44 -12.21 -21.11 7.72
N ALA A 45 -12.42 -22.12 6.91
CA ALA A 45 -12.98 -23.41 7.32
C ALA A 45 -11.94 -24.37 7.95
N ASN A 46 -10.64 -24.09 7.81
CA ASN A 46 -9.58 -24.90 8.36
C ASN A 46 -9.49 -24.68 9.88
N SER A 47 -9.75 -25.72 10.68
CA SER A 47 -9.79 -25.65 12.13
C SER A 47 -8.48 -25.16 12.76
N GLN A 48 -7.33 -25.56 12.21
CA GLN A 48 -6.03 -25.13 12.72
C GLN A 48 -5.77 -23.65 12.44
N PHE A 49 -6.10 -23.19 11.25
CA PHE A 49 -5.93 -21.80 10.85
C PHE A 49 -6.89 -20.89 11.62
N ALA A 50 -8.15 -21.29 11.77
CA ALA A 50 -9.14 -20.57 12.53
C ALA A 50 -8.73 -20.45 14.01
N MET A 51 -8.22 -21.51 14.62
CA MET A 51 -7.75 -21.49 16.00
C MET A 51 -6.55 -20.56 16.18
N TYR A 52 -5.60 -20.56 15.25
CA TYR A 52 -4.44 -19.70 15.30
C TYR A 52 -4.81 -18.20 15.20
N ASN A 53 -5.80 -17.85 14.38
CA ASN A 53 -6.26 -16.48 14.19
C ASN A 53 -7.38 -16.06 15.16
N GLY A 54 -7.74 -16.90 16.13
CA GLY A 54 -8.76 -16.61 17.14
C GLY A 54 -10.19 -16.69 16.61
N TYR A 55 -10.42 -17.39 15.50
CA TYR A 55 -11.75 -17.63 14.95
C TYR A 55 -12.25 -19.03 15.28
N THR A 56 -13.56 -19.18 15.45
CA THR A 56 -14.17 -20.50 15.59
C THR A 56 -14.39 -21.12 14.22
N PRO A 57 -14.01 -22.40 14.00
CA PRO A 57 -14.27 -23.08 12.74
C PRO A 57 -15.78 -23.11 12.44
N LEU A 58 -16.13 -22.81 11.21
CA LEU A 58 -17.52 -22.88 10.75
C LEU A 58 -17.76 -24.24 10.10
N VAL A 59 -18.84 -24.90 10.51
CA VAL A 59 -19.30 -26.14 9.88
C VAL A 59 -20.36 -25.76 8.85
N ASP A 60 -20.16 -26.18 7.60
CA ASP A 60 -21.13 -25.94 6.54
C ASP A 60 -22.40 -26.80 6.78
N THR A 61 -23.45 -26.12 7.21
CA THR A 61 -24.76 -26.75 7.46
C THR A 61 -25.80 -26.32 6.42
N GLY A 62 -25.45 -25.41 5.47
CA GLY A 62 -26.39 -24.86 4.50
C GLY A 62 -27.52 -24.02 5.12
N THR A 63 -27.48 -23.74 6.41
CA THR A 63 -28.51 -23.01 7.14
C THR A 63 -28.33 -21.50 6.99
N PRO A 64 -29.43 -20.69 7.08
CA PRO A 64 -29.32 -19.22 7.10
C PRO A 64 -28.39 -18.70 8.21
N GLU A 65 -28.34 -19.40 9.35
CA GLU A 65 -27.43 -19.06 10.45
C GLU A 65 -25.96 -19.24 10.07
N TYR A 66 -25.64 -20.30 9.34
CA TYR A 66 -24.28 -20.53 8.82
C TYR A 66 -23.87 -19.40 7.88
N LEU A 67 -24.76 -19.00 6.92
CA LEU A 67 -24.49 -17.90 6.00
C LEU A 67 -24.26 -16.57 6.72
N ALA A 68 -25.03 -16.28 7.75
CA ALA A 68 -24.85 -15.07 8.57
C ALA A 68 -23.48 -15.08 9.29
N LYS A 69 -23.07 -16.20 9.87
CA LYS A 69 -21.75 -16.36 10.51
C LYS A 69 -20.60 -16.24 9.52
N VAL A 70 -20.74 -16.78 8.31
CA VAL A 70 -19.74 -16.64 7.24
C VAL A 70 -19.58 -15.18 6.85
N LEU A 71 -20.68 -14.43 6.72
CA LEU A 71 -20.64 -13.02 6.39
C LEU A 71 -19.97 -12.19 7.50
N GLU A 72 -20.33 -12.46 8.75
CA GLU A 72 -19.71 -11.83 9.93
C GLU A 72 -18.20 -12.10 9.96
N TYR A 73 -17.79 -13.34 9.73
CA TYR A 73 -16.38 -13.74 9.67
C TYR A 73 -15.62 -12.98 8.57
N LYS A 74 -16.18 -12.94 7.35
CA LYS A 74 -15.56 -12.23 6.22
C LYS A 74 -15.40 -10.75 6.52
N THR A 75 -16.45 -10.13 7.08
CA THR A 75 -16.42 -8.71 7.45
C THR A 75 -15.36 -8.43 8.52
N LYS A 76 -15.30 -9.28 9.54
CA LYS A 76 -14.30 -9.16 10.61
C LYS A 76 -12.89 -9.33 10.05
N ALA A 77 -12.65 -10.29 9.17
CA ALA A 77 -11.33 -10.51 8.57
C ALA A 77 -10.83 -9.28 7.79
N VAL A 78 -11.71 -8.58 7.06
CA VAL A 78 -11.36 -7.33 6.37
C VAL A 78 -11.05 -6.21 7.35
N VAL A 79 -11.90 -6.06 8.37
CA VAL A 79 -11.70 -5.03 9.40
C VAL A 79 -10.39 -5.25 10.15
N ASP A 80 -10.09 -6.47 10.54
CA ASP A 80 -8.85 -6.83 11.24
C ASP A 80 -7.61 -6.60 10.36
N LEU A 81 -7.71 -6.89 9.06
CA LEU A 81 -6.62 -6.68 8.11
C LEU A 81 -6.30 -5.19 7.92
N VAL A 82 -7.32 -4.33 7.93
CA VAL A 82 -7.19 -2.88 7.70
C VAL A 82 -6.97 -2.12 9.01
N SER A 83 -7.25 -2.74 10.16
CA SER A 83 -7.15 -2.08 11.46
C SER A 83 -5.70 -1.72 11.81
N TYR A 84 -5.53 -0.61 12.53
CA TYR A 84 -4.22 -0.18 13.04
C TYR A 84 -3.59 -1.17 14.04
N GLY A 85 -4.36 -2.11 14.55
CA GLY A 85 -3.85 -3.18 15.42
C GLY A 85 -3.09 -4.28 14.67
N ASN A 86 -3.20 -4.34 13.35
CA ASN A 86 -2.47 -5.32 12.56
C ASN A 86 -1.03 -4.84 12.31
N VAL A 87 -0.07 -5.51 12.94
CA VAL A 87 1.35 -5.16 12.90
C VAL A 87 1.92 -5.27 11.48
N MET A 88 1.43 -6.22 10.69
CA MET A 88 1.99 -6.51 9.35
C MET A 88 1.80 -5.36 8.35
N PRO A 89 0.59 -4.84 8.12
CA PRO A 89 0.37 -3.67 7.28
C PRO A 89 1.05 -2.41 7.82
N LEU A 90 1.05 -2.21 9.13
CA LEU A 90 1.72 -1.06 9.76
C LEU A 90 3.24 -1.09 9.50
N PHE A 91 3.87 -2.25 9.71
CA PHE A 91 5.30 -2.44 9.45
C PHE A 91 5.64 -2.19 7.97
N LEU A 92 4.81 -2.69 7.06
CA LEU A 92 4.98 -2.45 5.63
C LEU A 92 4.88 -0.97 5.28
N MET A 93 3.91 -0.24 5.85
CA MET A 93 3.75 1.20 5.64
C MET A 93 4.97 2.00 6.14
N VAL A 94 5.45 1.70 7.34
CA VAL A 94 6.63 2.36 7.90
C VAL A 94 7.87 2.07 7.05
N THR A 95 8.09 0.81 6.68
CA THR A 95 9.20 0.42 5.82
C THR A 95 9.12 1.10 4.45
N ALA A 96 7.93 1.15 3.85
CA ALA A 96 7.70 1.84 2.60
C ALA A 96 8.02 3.34 2.68
N ALA A 97 7.59 4.00 3.74
CA ALA A 97 7.87 5.42 3.97
C ALA A 97 9.38 5.69 4.08
N VAL A 98 10.12 4.83 4.80
CA VAL A 98 11.59 4.93 4.92
C VAL A 98 12.27 4.73 3.57
N VAL A 99 11.87 3.70 2.80
CA VAL A 99 12.45 3.42 1.47
C VAL A 99 12.19 4.55 0.49
N ILE A 100 10.96 5.09 0.46
CA ILE A 100 10.61 6.24 -0.39
C ILE A 100 11.42 7.47 0.00
N GLY A 101 11.52 7.76 1.29
CA GLY A 101 12.30 8.87 1.82
C GLY A 101 13.78 8.74 1.43
N ALA A 102 14.39 7.59 1.69
CA ALA A 102 15.78 7.33 1.32
C ALA A 102 16.01 7.45 -0.20
N ALA A 103 15.13 6.85 -1.01
CA ALA A 103 15.21 6.91 -2.47
C ALA A 103 15.13 8.35 -3.01
N GLY A 104 14.42 9.26 -2.31
CA GLY A 104 14.35 10.68 -2.66
C GLY A 104 15.69 11.39 -2.59
N PHE A 105 16.56 10.95 -1.69
CA PHE A 105 17.84 11.61 -1.43
C PHE A 105 19.07 10.89 -2.00
N VAL A 106 18.86 9.78 -2.73
CA VAL A 106 19.98 9.01 -3.35
C VAL A 106 20.83 9.87 -4.30
N TYR A 107 20.25 10.93 -4.91
CA TYR A 107 21.01 11.83 -5.77
C TYR A 107 22.13 12.56 -5.05
N LEU A 108 22.05 12.78 -3.74
CA LEU A 108 23.07 13.44 -2.93
C LEU A 108 24.38 12.65 -2.87
N HIS A 109 24.33 11.35 -3.09
CA HIS A 109 25.51 10.47 -3.10
C HIS A 109 26.25 10.46 -4.44
N ASN A 110 25.75 11.18 -5.45
CA ASN A 110 26.38 11.24 -6.77
C ASN A 110 26.71 12.67 -7.15
N GLN A 111 27.99 13.04 -7.12
CA GLN A 111 28.46 14.42 -7.42
C GLN A 111 27.92 14.95 -8.74
N LYS A 112 27.94 14.17 -9.83
CA LYS A 112 27.43 14.59 -11.13
C LYS A 112 25.93 14.96 -11.10
N LYS A 113 25.16 14.27 -10.26
CA LYS A 113 23.74 14.58 -10.10
C LYS A 113 23.54 15.80 -9.22
N VAL A 114 24.34 15.96 -8.18
CA VAL A 114 24.32 17.14 -7.32
C VAL A 114 24.63 18.40 -8.13
N ASP A 115 25.69 18.37 -8.95
CA ASP A 115 26.07 19.50 -9.82
C ASP A 115 24.97 19.85 -10.81
N PHE A 116 24.34 18.83 -11.41
CA PHE A 116 23.19 19.01 -12.29
C PHE A 116 22.04 19.73 -11.59
N TYR A 117 21.67 19.28 -10.37
CA TYR A 117 20.57 19.92 -9.61
C TYR A 117 20.92 21.34 -9.15
N HIS A 118 22.19 21.59 -8.85
CA HIS A 118 22.66 22.94 -8.49
C HIS A 118 22.71 23.90 -9.68
N SER A 119 22.85 23.39 -10.91
CA SER A 119 22.82 24.21 -12.14
C SER A 119 21.41 24.57 -12.60
N LEU A 120 20.37 23.91 -12.06
CA LEU A 120 18.99 24.22 -12.39
C LEU A 120 18.57 25.57 -11.77
N PRO A 121 17.89 26.45 -12.52
CA PRO A 121 17.37 27.73 -12.02
C PRO A 121 16.10 27.52 -11.17
N VAL A 122 16.20 26.61 -10.18
CA VAL A 122 15.08 26.20 -9.31
C VAL A 122 15.48 26.41 -7.86
N ARG A 123 14.57 26.95 -7.06
CA ARG A 123 14.80 27.10 -5.62
C ARG A 123 14.91 25.73 -4.96
N ARG A 124 15.86 25.56 -4.04
CA ARG A 124 16.07 24.31 -3.30
C ARG A 124 14.82 23.83 -2.55
N GLU A 125 14.05 24.78 -2.03
CA GLU A 125 12.77 24.53 -1.36
C GLU A 125 11.76 23.83 -2.29
N MET A 126 11.73 24.22 -3.57
CA MET A 126 10.85 23.64 -4.57
C MET A 126 11.24 22.16 -4.88
N LEU A 127 12.52 21.86 -4.97
CA LEU A 127 13.01 20.49 -5.14
C LEU A 127 12.62 19.62 -3.96
N TYR A 128 12.84 20.11 -2.74
CA TYR A 128 12.47 19.41 -1.51
C TYR A 128 10.96 19.13 -1.47
N LEU A 129 10.14 20.13 -1.81
CA LEU A 129 8.68 20.01 -1.84
C LEU A 129 8.21 18.99 -2.88
N VAL A 130 8.81 18.95 -4.08
CA VAL A 130 8.52 17.93 -5.11
C VAL A 130 8.77 16.54 -4.55
N TYR A 131 9.93 16.29 -3.96
CA TYR A 131 10.26 14.97 -3.40
C TYR A 131 9.32 14.53 -2.29
N HIS A 132 8.89 15.46 -1.43
CA HIS A 132 7.95 15.18 -0.34
C HIS A 132 6.55 14.84 -0.88
N VAL A 133 6.05 15.68 -1.78
CA VAL A 133 4.73 15.49 -2.40
C VAL A 133 4.68 14.18 -3.17
N ASP A 134 5.72 13.88 -3.97
CA ASP A 134 5.81 12.62 -4.72
C ASP A 134 5.87 11.40 -3.79
N GLY A 135 6.63 11.48 -2.70
CA GLY A 135 6.70 10.41 -1.72
C GLY A 135 5.34 10.10 -1.09
N ILE A 136 4.64 11.13 -0.63
CA ILE A 136 3.30 10.99 -0.05
C ILE A 136 2.31 10.46 -1.09
N LEU A 137 2.35 10.97 -2.31
CA LEU A 137 1.45 10.58 -3.40
C LEU A 137 1.64 9.11 -3.79
N ILE A 138 2.90 8.66 -3.95
CA ILE A 138 3.22 7.26 -4.25
C ILE A 138 2.65 6.34 -3.17
N LEU A 139 2.88 6.66 -1.91
CA LEU A 139 2.44 5.83 -0.78
C LEU A 139 0.90 5.83 -0.67
N ALA A 140 0.26 7.00 -0.74
CA ALA A 140 -1.18 7.14 -0.63
C ALA A 140 -1.93 6.43 -1.78
N VAL A 141 -1.50 6.63 -3.03
CA VAL A 141 -2.15 6.02 -4.20
C VAL A 141 -1.99 4.50 -4.16
N THR A 142 -0.79 4.00 -3.86
CA THR A 142 -0.55 2.56 -3.76
C THR A 142 -1.41 1.94 -2.67
N TYR A 143 -1.47 2.55 -1.49
CA TYR A 143 -2.29 2.08 -0.38
C TYR A 143 -3.78 2.06 -0.73
N LEU A 144 -4.31 3.16 -1.29
CA LEU A 144 -5.73 3.28 -1.65
C LEU A 144 -6.16 2.27 -2.71
N ILE A 145 -5.32 2.00 -3.72
CA ILE A 145 -5.62 1.00 -4.75
C ILE A 145 -5.78 -0.38 -4.12
N HIS A 146 -4.88 -0.77 -3.22
CA HIS A 146 -4.93 -2.09 -2.59
C HIS A 146 -6.04 -2.22 -1.56
N LEU A 147 -6.33 -1.15 -0.82
CA LEU A 147 -7.49 -1.09 0.08
C LEU A 147 -8.79 -1.27 -0.71
N PHE A 148 -8.93 -0.56 -1.83
CA PHE A 148 -10.11 -0.67 -2.70
C PHE A 148 -10.21 -2.07 -3.33
N SER A 149 -9.10 -2.64 -3.77
CA SER A 149 -9.04 -4.01 -4.30
C SER A 149 -9.46 -5.06 -3.26
N ALA A 150 -9.01 -4.94 -2.03
CA ALA A 150 -9.42 -5.82 -0.94
C ALA A 150 -10.93 -5.71 -0.66
N TYR A 151 -11.45 -4.48 -0.63
CA TYR A 151 -12.88 -4.22 -0.40
C TYR A 151 -13.76 -4.74 -1.55
N SER A 152 -13.36 -4.51 -2.81
CA SER A 152 -14.10 -5.00 -3.98
C SER A 152 -14.10 -6.53 -4.09
N GLY A 153 -13.01 -7.17 -3.72
CA GLY A 153 -12.93 -8.63 -3.64
C GLY A 153 -13.93 -9.22 -2.63
N GLN A 154 -14.14 -8.54 -1.51
CA GLN A 154 -15.16 -8.95 -0.53
C GLN A 154 -16.57 -8.89 -1.12
N LEU A 155 -16.93 -7.81 -1.83
CA LEU A 155 -18.26 -7.65 -2.42
C LEU A 155 -18.57 -8.75 -3.45
N LEU A 156 -17.60 -9.15 -4.25
CA LEU A 156 -17.76 -10.23 -5.24
C LEU A 156 -17.98 -11.61 -4.61
N HIS A 157 -17.46 -11.83 -3.40
CA HIS A 157 -17.63 -13.09 -2.66
C HIS A 157 -18.90 -13.14 -1.81
N THR A 158 -19.60 -12.01 -1.65
CA THR A 158 -20.88 -11.93 -0.90
C THR A 158 -22.11 -11.87 -1.80
N ALA A 159 -21.93 -11.67 -3.10
CA ALA A 159 -22.99 -11.75 -4.13
C ALA A 159 -23.11 -13.16 -4.68
#